data_53169e596bfe50476df96a9a7bb2c322
#
_entry.id   53169e596bfe50476df96a9a7bb2c322
#
_cell.length_a   1.000
_cell.length_b   1.000
_cell.length_c   1.000
_cell.angle_alpha   90.00
_cell.angle_beta   90.00
_cell.angle_gamma   90.00
#
_symmetry.space_group_name_H-M   'P 1'
#
loop_
_entity.id
_entity.type
_entity.pdbx_description
1 polymer ?
#
loop_
_entity_poly.entity_id
_entity_poly.type
_entity_poly.pdbx_seq_one_letter_code
_entity_poly.pdbx_strand_id
1 'polypeptide(L)'
;MRADPASWLIYNPPISMAATHKALMELIRGIHNIKPRHRGCVLTIGNFDGVHQGHHAVLARLQEKAVQLELPACVMLFEPQPLELFAGSAAPARLSRLREKYEALKGMQIDRMLCVRFNQRFAEQSPNSFIEQLLVEKLGVRYLVVGDDFRFGKGREGDFHLLEEAGHRFGFEVISTQSFQLERQRVSSTLVREALKAGRMAEVEMMLGRPYTISGRVAHGDKLGRTIGFPTANLALKRQVIPVGGVFAVEVLCSGKTFPGVANVGVRPTVHGTQARLEVHLFDFSGDLYGQQVKVLLRHKLREEQKFASFTALKEQIERDALAARAWFGLPLLNLPSTLLEKKGTQD
;
A
#
# COMPACT_ATOMS: atom_id res chain seq x y z
N MET A 1 -17.49 -25.27 20.54
CA MET A 1 -16.05 -25.25 20.78
C MET A 1 -15.52 -23.90 20.28
N ARG A 2 -15.14 -23.01 21.19
CA ARG A 2 -14.56 -21.72 20.84
C ARG A 2 -13.07 -21.92 20.62
N ALA A 3 -12.55 -21.62 19.44
CA ALA A 3 -11.13 -21.68 19.14
C ALA A 3 -10.41 -20.54 19.90
N ASP A 4 -9.37 -20.89 20.62
CA ASP A 4 -8.51 -20.02 21.40
C ASP A 4 -7.73 -19.07 20.47
N PRO A 5 -7.82 -17.73 20.61
CA PRO A 5 -7.12 -16.79 19.74
C PRO A 5 -5.61 -16.62 20.06
N ALA A 6 -5.04 -17.39 20.98
CA ALA A 6 -3.68 -17.16 21.48
C ALA A 6 -2.54 -17.92 20.77
N SER A 7 -2.80 -18.68 19.68
CA SER A 7 -1.77 -19.50 19.01
C SER A 7 -1.04 -18.83 17.82
N TRP A 8 -1.21 -17.55 17.62
CA TRP A 8 -0.51 -16.82 16.55
C TRP A 8 0.74 -16.14 17.09
N LEU A 9 1.76 -16.93 17.44
CA LEU A 9 3.09 -16.41 17.71
C LEU A 9 3.60 -15.68 16.45
N ILE A 10 3.59 -14.35 16.54
CA ILE A 10 4.27 -13.45 15.63
C ILE A 10 5.76 -13.80 15.69
N TYR A 11 6.31 -14.40 14.64
CA TYR A 11 7.75 -14.52 14.48
C TYR A 11 8.32 -13.12 14.29
N ASN A 12 8.73 -12.49 15.39
CA ASN A 12 9.66 -11.38 15.40
C ASN A 12 11.05 -11.99 15.52
N PRO A 13 11.88 -12.02 14.48
CA PRO A 13 13.27 -12.40 14.62
C PRO A 13 13.93 -11.41 15.59
N PRO A 14 14.83 -11.86 16.48
CA PRO A 14 15.54 -10.97 17.40
C PRO A 14 16.30 -9.94 16.57
N ILE A 15 16.01 -8.66 16.81
CA ILE A 15 16.76 -7.54 16.25
C ILE A 15 18.15 -7.63 16.86
N SER A 16 19.11 -8.16 16.10
CA SER A 16 20.52 -8.09 16.44
C SER A 16 20.88 -6.61 16.62
N MET A 17 21.23 -6.23 17.84
CA MET A 17 21.71 -4.89 18.19
C MET A 17 23.14 -4.67 17.65
N ALA A 18 23.26 -4.54 16.34
CA ALA A 18 24.38 -3.89 15.70
C ALA A 18 23.82 -2.68 14.94
N ALA A 19 23.45 -1.64 15.69
CA ALA A 19 23.03 -0.35 15.13
C ALA A 19 24.26 0.42 14.63
N THR A 20 24.86 -0.05 13.57
CA THR A 20 25.59 0.83 12.65
C THR A 20 24.53 1.63 11.88
N HIS A 21 24.67 2.94 11.80
CA HIS A 21 23.83 3.83 11.00
C HIS A 21 23.70 3.30 9.58
N LYS A 22 22.65 2.47 9.33
CA LYS A 22 22.41 1.98 7.98
C LYS A 22 21.91 3.17 7.16
N ALA A 23 22.59 3.44 6.07
CA ALA A 23 22.26 4.53 5.14
C ALA A 23 20.78 4.43 4.72
N LEU A 24 20.14 5.58 4.50
CA LEU A 24 18.76 5.64 3.99
C LEU A 24 18.68 4.86 2.67
N MET A 25 17.62 4.05 2.49
CA MET A 25 17.36 3.35 1.23
C MET A 25 17.47 4.32 0.03
N GLU A 26 18.36 4.00 -0.91
CA GLU A 26 18.56 4.80 -2.11
C GLU A 26 17.43 4.56 -3.12
N LEU A 27 16.76 5.64 -3.56
CA LEU A 27 15.77 5.59 -4.62
C LEU A 27 16.40 5.96 -5.97
N ILE A 28 16.52 4.97 -6.86
CA ILE A 28 17.01 5.16 -8.23
C ILE A 28 15.80 5.29 -9.17
N ARG A 29 15.56 6.49 -9.69
CA ARG A 29 14.42 6.75 -10.60
C ARG A 29 14.85 6.64 -12.05
N GLY A 30 14.44 5.55 -12.72
CA GLY A 30 14.76 5.26 -14.11
C GLY A 30 16.13 4.64 -14.31
N ILE A 31 16.23 3.79 -15.34
CA ILE A 31 17.45 3.04 -15.69
C ILE A 31 18.64 3.96 -16.09
N HIS A 32 18.36 5.17 -16.55
CA HIS A 32 19.38 6.16 -16.92
C HIS A 32 20.10 6.75 -15.71
N ASN A 33 19.55 6.63 -14.51
CA ASN A 33 20.18 7.06 -13.26
C ASN A 33 20.99 5.97 -12.55
N ILE A 34 21.10 4.79 -13.15
CA ILE A 34 22.00 3.75 -12.66
C ILE A 34 23.43 4.20 -12.92
N LYS A 35 24.25 4.27 -11.87
CA LYS A 35 25.66 4.70 -11.89
C LYS A 35 26.58 3.49 -11.70
N PRO A 36 27.88 3.57 -12.03
CA PRO A 36 28.84 2.47 -11.82
C PRO A 36 28.83 1.91 -10.38
N ARG A 37 28.65 2.75 -9.36
CA ARG A 37 28.55 2.33 -7.95
C ARG A 37 27.31 1.46 -7.63
N HIS A 38 26.33 1.40 -8.53
CA HIS A 38 25.16 0.55 -8.37
C HIS A 38 25.39 -0.87 -8.88
N ARG A 39 26.49 -1.11 -9.59
CA ARG A 39 26.85 -2.43 -10.10
C ARG A 39 27.22 -3.37 -8.96
N GLY A 40 26.72 -4.60 -9.05
CA GLY A 40 26.81 -5.60 -7.98
C GLY A 40 25.63 -5.48 -7.01
N CYS A 41 24.65 -6.40 -7.12
CA CYS A 41 23.51 -6.42 -6.22
C CYS A 41 22.85 -7.81 -6.16
N VAL A 42 22.11 -8.00 -5.08
CA VAL A 42 21.12 -9.06 -4.91
C VAL A 42 19.76 -8.43 -5.25
N LEU A 43 19.07 -8.95 -6.27
CA LEU A 43 17.93 -8.30 -6.90
C LEU A 43 16.65 -9.12 -6.75
N THR A 44 15.55 -8.44 -6.48
CA THR A 44 14.21 -8.99 -6.73
C THR A 44 13.41 -8.03 -7.64
N ILE A 45 12.55 -8.60 -8.48
CA ILE A 45 11.75 -7.85 -9.45
C ILE A 45 10.27 -8.16 -9.22
N GLY A 46 9.46 -7.12 -9.07
CA GLY A 46 8.02 -7.28 -8.87
C GLY A 46 7.28 -5.96 -8.72
N ASN A 47 5.96 -6.00 -8.69
CA ASN A 47 5.15 -4.80 -8.47
C ASN A 47 5.14 -4.35 -7.02
N PHE A 48 5.36 -5.24 -6.07
CA PHE A 48 5.33 -4.99 -4.62
C PHE A 48 4.09 -4.18 -4.21
N ASP A 49 2.94 -4.49 -4.83
CA ASP A 49 1.71 -3.75 -4.56
C ASP A 49 1.12 -4.15 -3.21
N GLY A 50 1.03 -3.17 -2.30
CA GLY A 50 0.64 -3.35 -0.91
C GLY A 50 1.80 -3.73 0.02
N VAL A 51 2.93 -4.26 -0.46
CA VAL A 51 4.04 -4.79 0.35
C VAL A 51 3.49 -5.66 1.49
N HIS A 52 2.82 -6.76 1.10
CA HIS A 52 2.14 -7.69 2.01
C HIS A 52 3.09 -8.77 2.57
N GLN A 53 2.61 -9.61 3.50
CA GLN A 53 3.43 -10.63 4.18
C GLN A 53 4.14 -11.60 3.22
N GLY A 54 3.52 -11.93 2.07
CA GLY A 54 4.20 -12.71 1.02
C GLY A 54 5.42 -12.00 0.44
N HIS A 55 5.39 -10.67 0.30
CA HIS A 55 6.56 -9.90 -0.10
C HIS A 55 7.62 -9.86 1.02
N HIS A 56 7.20 -9.80 2.29
CA HIS A 56 8.12 -9.79 3.43
C HIS A 56 9.01 -11.03 3.45
N ALA A 57 8.44 -12.22 3.18
CA ALA A 57 9.20 -13.47 3.12
C ALA A 57 10.29 -13.42 2.03
N VAL A 58 9.94 -12.95 0.83
CA VAL A 58 10.89 -12.78 -0.28
C VAL A 58 12.00 -11.79 0.08
N LEU A 59 11.62 -10.65 0.68
CA LEU A 59 12.59 -9.60 1.05
C LEU A 59 13.52 -10.02 2.19
N ALA A 60 13.06 -10.82 3.14
CA ALA A 60 13.90 -11.38 4.19
C ALA A 60 15.01 -12.28 3.60
N ARG A 61 14.64 -13.16 2.67
CA ARG A 61 15.62 -14.01 1.96
C ARG A 61 16.58 -13.21 1.10
N LEU A 62 16.07 -12.18 0.43
CA LEU A 62 16.92 -11.26 -0.34
C LEU A 62 18.00 -10.63 0.56
N GLN A 63 17.63 -10.21 1.75
CA GLN A 63 18.54 -9.62 2.75
C GLN A 63 19.57 -10.62 3.26
N GLU A 64 19.13 -11.83 3.63
CA GLU A 64 20.04 -12.90 4.06
C GLU A 64 21.13 -13.14 3.00
N LYS A 65 20.72 -13.24 1.72
CA LYS A 65 21.65 -13.46 0.63
C LYS A 65 22.54 -12.23 0.36
N ALA A 66 22.01 -11.03 0.51
CA ALA A 66 22.75 -9.78 0.39
C ALA A 66 23.89 -9.70 1.42
N VAL A 67 23.61 -10.10 2.67
CA VAL A 67 24.65 -10.19 3.72
C VAL A 67 25.68 -11.26 3.39
N GLN A 68 25.27 -12.46 2.94
CA GLN A 68 26.18 -13.55 2.59
C GLN A 68 27.15 -13.18 1.45
N LEU A 69 26.67 -12.40 0.47
CA LEU A 69 27.46 -11.98 -0.69
C LEU A 69 28.14 -10.63 -0.50
N GLU A 70 27.93 -9.98 0.64
CA GLU A 70 28.42 -8.59 0.92
C GLU A 70 27.98 -7.60 -0.16
N LEU A 71 26.77 -7.77 -0.70
CA LEU A 71 26.19 -6.96 -1.76
C LEU A 71 24.90 -6.27 -1.28
N PRO A 72 24.56 -5.10 -1.84
CA PRO A 72 23.32 -4.43 -1.49
C PRO A 72 22.08 -5.18 -1.99
N ALA A 73 21.04 -5.24 -1.14
CA ALA A 73 19.71 -5.71 -1.49
C ALA A 73 18.99 -4.65 -2.34
N CYS A 74 18.56 -5.02 -3.53
CA CYS A 74 17.87 -4.15 -4.47
C CYS A 74 16.48 -4.67 -4.82
N VAL A 75 15.48 -3.80 -4.76
CA VAL A 75 14.12 -4.09 -5.26
C VAL A 75 13.91 -3.28 -6.53
N MET A 76 13.63 -3.97 -7.64
CA MET A 76 13.21 -3.34 -8.90
C MET A 76 11.69 -3.40 -9.02
N LEU A 77 11.08 -2.26 -9.28
CA LEU A 77 9.65 -2.15 -9.55
C LEU A 77 9.38 -1.24 -10.75
N PHE A 78 8.17 -1.33 -11.26
CA PHE A 78 7.73 -0.61 -12.46
C PHE A 78 6.71 0.49 -12.11
N GLU A 79 6.85 1.66 -12.76
CA GLU A 79 5.94 2.78 -12.60
C GLU A 79 5.68 3.46 -13.96
N PRO A 80 4.43 3.47 -14.46
CA PRO A 80 3.26 2.76 -13.93
C PRO A 80 3.47 1.23 -13.87
N GLN A 81 2.56 0.53 -13.17
CA GLN A 81 2.59 -0.94 -13.19
C GLN A 81 2.27 -1.45 -14.62
N PRO A 82 2.86 -2.59 -15.06
CA PRO A 82 2.64 -3.08 -16.42
C PRO A 82 1.17 -3.20 -16.83
N LEU A 83 0.31 -3.72 -15.96
CA LEU A 83 -1.12 -3.83 -16.24
C LEU A 83 -1.82 -2.48 -16.42
N GLU A 84 -1.33 -1.41 -15.80
CA GLU A 84 -1.92 -0.07 -16.00
C GLU A 84 -1.64 0.49 -17.40
N LEU A 85 -0.49 0.14 -17.99
CA LEU A 85 -0.17 0.53 -19.35
C LEU A 85 -1.05 -0.22 -20.37
N PHE A 86 -1.26 -1.53 -20.17
CA PHE A 86 -1.93 -2.37 -21.15
C PHE A 86 -3.45 -2.44 -20.97
N ALA A 87 -3.95 -2.45 -19.73
CA ALA A 87 -5.37 -2.59 -19.42
C ALA A 87 -6.07 -1.25 -19.08
N GLY A 88 -5.32 -0.16 -18.92
CA GLY A 88 -5.87 1.16 -18.63
C GLY A 88 -6.81 1.14 -17.41
N SER A 89 -8.08 1.52 -17.62
CA SER A 89 -9.12 1.54 -16.57
C SER A 89 -9.54 0.16 -16.07
N ALA A 90 -9.26 -0.91 -16.83
CA ALA A 90 -9.52 -2.30 -16.43
C ALA A 90 -8.40 -2.89 -15.56
N ALA A 91 -7.31 -2.15 -15.34
CA ALA A 91 -6.23 -2.58 -14.45
C ALA A 91 -6.74 -2.73 -13.00
N PRO A 92 -6.24 -3.71 -12.24
CA PRO A 92 -6.60 -3.88 -10.85
C PRO A 92 -6.30 -2.62 -10.02
N ALA A 93 -7.19 -2.29 -9.08
CA ALA A 93 -6.99 -1.16 -8.18
C ALA A 93 -5.65 -1.26 -7.45
N ARG A 94 -4.88 -0.17 -7.45
CA ARG A 94 -3.59 -0.07 -6.78
C ARG A 94 -3.76 -0.13 -5.26
N LEU A 95 -3.08 -1.06 -4.59
CA LEU A 95 -3.03 -1.11 -3.13
C LEU A 95 -2.17 0.02 -2.56
N SER A 96 -1.02 0.28 -3.19
CA SER A 96 -0.08 1.29 -2.71
C SER A 96 0.52 2.13 -3.85
N ARG A 97 0.68 3.42 -3.58
CA ARG A 97 1.40 4.36 -4.46
C ARG A 97 2.90 4.20 -4.27
N LEU A 98 3.70 4.69 -5.23
CA LEU A 98 5.15 4.60 -5.19
C LEU A 98 5.75 5.07 -3.85
N ARG A 99 5.26 6.19 -3.31
CA ARG A 99 5.70 6.71 -2.01
C ARG A 99 5.38 5.75 -0.85
N GLU A 100 4.19 5.16 -0.86
CA GLU A 100 3.77 4.21 0.17
C GLU A 100 4.59 2.90 0.09
N LYS A 101 4.92 2.43 -1.13
CA LYS A 101 5.86 1.32 -1.34
C LYS A 101 7.26 1.66 -0.81
N TYR A 102 7.76 2.86 -1.13
CA TYR A 102 9.06 3.32 -0.65
C TYR A 102 9.13 3.33 0.88
N GLU A 103 8.14 3.91 1.55
CA GLU A 103 8.10 3.93 3.03
C GLU A 103 8.02 2.52 3.65
N ALA A 104 7.25 1.61 3.04
CA ALA A 104 7.16 0.23 3.50
C ALA A 104 8.47 -0.54 3.30
N LEU A 105 9.10 -0.44 2.13
CA LEU A 105 10.37 -1.10 1.81
C LEU A 105 11.53 -0.55 2.65
N LYS A 106 11.54 0.77 2.92
CA LYS A 106 12.52 1.40 3.80
C LYS A 106 12.51 0.79 5.20
N GLY A 107 11.31 0.50 5.75
CA GLY A 107 11.16 -0.18 7.03
C GLY A 107 11.69 -1.62 7.04
N MET A 108 11.92 -2.21 5.87
CA MET A 108 12.44 -3.57 5.68
C MET A 108 13.94 -3.62 5.37
N GLN A 109 14.69 -2.59 5.69
CA GLN A 109 16.15 -2.53 5.53
C GLN A 109 16.67 -2.87 4.12
N ILE A 110 15.90 -2.59 3.07
CA ILE A 110 16.34 -2.67 1.68
C ILE A 110 17.31 -1.51 1.40
N ASP A 111 18.42 -1.79 0.70
CA ASP A 111 19.44 -0.79 0.44
C ASP A 111 19.08 0.10 -0.75
N ARG A 112 18.47 -0.48 -1.80
CA ARG A 112 18.16 0.23 -3.05
C ARG A 112 16.78 -0.11 -3.57
N MET A 113 16.04 0.89 -4.03
CA MET A 113 14.80 0.74 -4.79
C MET A 113 14.99 1.32 -6.18
N LEU A 114 15.04 0.48 -7.21
CA LEU A 114 15.06 0.90 -8.61
C LEU A 114 13.62 0.99 -9.14
N CYS A 115 13.19 2.20 -9.44
CA CYS A 115 11.88 2.46 -10.04
C CYS A 115 12.06 2.65 -11.56
N VAL A 116 11.74 1.61 -12.33
CA VAL A 116 11.83 1.63 -13.79
C VAL A 116 10.57 2.28 -14.37
N ARG A 117 10.75 3.25 -15.26
CA ARG A 117 9.62 3.80 -16.02
C ARG A 117 9.13 2.75 -17.02
N PHE A 118 7.93 2.23 -16.79
CA PHE A 118 7.30 1.27 -17.70
C PHE A 118 6.50 2.01 -18.75
N ASN A 119 6.94 1.93 -19.99
CA ASN A 119 6.30 2.53 -21.15
C ASN A 119 6.42 1.59 -22.35
N GLN A 120 5.79 1.94 -23.47
CA GLN A 120 5.78 1.13 -24.69
C GLN A 120 7.19 0.75 -25.13
N ARG A 121 8.12 1.72 -25.16
CA ARG A 121 9.52 1.48 -25.55
C ARG A 121 10.22 0.44 -24.66
N PHE A 122 9.97 0.48 -23.35
CA PHE A 122 10.53 -0.51 -22.42
C PHE A 122 9.87 -1.88 -22.58
N ALA A 123 8.55 -1.90 -22.82
CA ALA A 123 7.78 -3.13 -23.02
C ALA A 123 8.14 -3.87 -24.34
N GLU A 124 8.60 -3.14 -25.36
CA GLU A 124 9.04 -3.67 -26.65
C GLU A 124 10.50 -4.16 -26.66
N GLN A 125 11.23 -4.00 -25.57
CA GLN A 125 12.59 -4.49 -25.44
C GLN A 125 12.60 -6.03 -25.50
N SER A 126 13.54 -6.62 -26.26
CA SER A 126 13.68 -8.08 -26.30
C SER A 126 14.09 -8.65 -24.92
N PRO A 127 13.72 -9.88 -24.59
CA PRO A 127 14.15 -10.53 -23.36
C PRO A 127 15.66 -10.50 -23.16
N ASN A 128 16.42 -10.82 -24.21
CA ASN A 128 17.88 -10.79 -24.14
C ASN A 128 18.43 -9.40 -23.85
N SER A 129 17.89 -8.36 -24.49
CA SER A 129 18.32 -6.98 -24.19
C SER A 129 18.03 -6.59 -22.75
N PHE A 130 16.89 -7.00 -22.18
CA PHE A 130 16.58 -6.79 -20.77
C PHE A 130 17.62 -7.48 -19.85
N ILE A 131 17.97 -8.72 -20.16
CA ILE A 131 18.96 -9.49 -19.39
C ILE A 131 20.35 -8.86 -19.53
N GLU A 132 20.86 -8.77 -20.77
CA GLU A 132 22.24 -8.36 -21.00
C GLU A 132 22.50 -6.91 -20.60
N GLN A 133 21.68 -5.97 -21.09
CA GLN A 133 21.93 -4.55 -20.86
C GLN A 133 21.53 -4.07 -19.45
N LEU A 134 20.42 -4.58 -18.88
CA LEU A 134 19.95 -4.09 -17.59
C LEU A 134 20.46 -4.95 -16.43
N LEU A 135 20.26 -6.27 -16.46
CA LEU A 135 20.64 -7.13 -15.34
C LEU A 135 22.16 -7.32 -15.26
N VAL A 136 22.80 -7.61 -16.38
CA VAL A 136 24.23 -7.94 -16.41
C VAL A 136 25.11 -6.69 -16.47
N GLU A 137 24.95 -5.86 -17.50
CA GLU A 137 25.87 -4.72 -17.71
C GLU A 137 25.65 -3.60 -16.69
N LYS A 138 24.39 -3.13 -16.52
CA LYS A 138 24.10 -1.98 -15.66
C LYS A 138 24.07 -2.33 -14.18
N LEU A 139 23.36 -3.39 -13.80
CA LEU A 139 23.16 -3.76 -12.41
C LEU A 139 24.23 -4.74 -11.89
N GLY A 140 24.84 -5.55 -12.78
CA GLY A 140 25.80 -6.56 -12.38
C GLY A 140 25.20 -7.52 -11.34
N VAL A 141 23.98 -8.02 -11.62
CA VAL A 141 23.22 -8.88 -10.72
C VAL A 141 24.05 -10.14 -10.40
N ARG A 142 24.09 -10.52 -9.13
CA ARG A 142 24.74 -11.76 -8.67
C ARG A 142 23.75 -12.81 -8.17
N TYR A 143 22.60 -12.34 -7.74
CA TYR A 143 21.52 -13.20 -7.26
C TYR A 143 20.19 -12.54 -7.61
N LEU A 144 19.29 -13.27 -8.23
CA LEU A 144 17.99 -12.80 -8.69
C LEU A 144 16.86 -13.64 -8.10
N VAL A 145 15.89 -12.99 -7.48
CA VAL A 145 14.67 -13.63 -6.98
C VAL A 145 13.47 -13.12 -7.76
N VAL A 146 12.72 -13.99 -8.42
CA VAL A 146 11.50 -13.65 -9.15
C VAL A 146 10.41 -14.71 -8.94
N GLY A 147 9.15 -14.36 -9.22
CA GLY A 147 8.06 -15.33 -9.26
C GLY A 147 8.20 -16.30 -10.46
N ASP A 148 7.70 -17.52 -10.34
CA ASP A 148 7.73 -18.49 -11.46
C ASP A 148 6.83 -18.04 -12.61
N ASP A 149 5.83 -17.22 -12.31
CA ASP A 149 4.94 -16.60 -13.28
C ASP A 149 5.51 -15.30 -13.88
N PHE A 150 6.75 -14.94 -13.51
CA PHE A 150 7.41 -13.75 -14.02
C PHE A 150 7.60 -13.83 -15.52
N ARG A 151 7.09 -12.82 -16.22
CA ARG A 151 7.23 -12.69 -17.68
C ARG A 151 7.75 -11.31 -18.01
N PHE A 152 8.67 -11.21 -18.96
CA PHE A 152 9.32 -9.96 -19.33
C PHE A 152 9.64 -9.91 -20.83
N GLY A 153 10.07 -8.73 -21.29
CA GLY A 153 10.38 -8.47 -22.68
C GLY A 153 9.15 -8.37 -23.57
N LYS A 154 9.42 -8.10 -24.86
CA LYS A 154 8.40 -7.98 -25.89
C LYS A 154 7.53 -9.24 -25.95
N GLY A 155 6.21 -9.05 -26.03
CA GLY A 155 5.28 -10.18 -26.09
C GLY A 155 5.25 -11.08 -24.84
N ARG A 156 5.96 -10.71 -23.74
CA ARG A 156 6.15 -11.55 -22.57
C ARG A 156 6.88 -12.88 -22.87
N GLU A 157 7.74 -12.87 -23.88
CA GLU A 157 8.48 -14.06 -24.36
C GLU A 157 9.54 -14.52 -23.35
N GLY A 158 10.10 -13.61 -22.53
CA GLY A 158 11.01 -13.96 -21.44
C GLY A 158 10.27 -14.56 -20.24
N ASP A 159 10.83 -15.62 -19.71
CA ASP A 159 10.31 -16.35 -18.56
C ASP A 159 11.42 -16.73 -17.54
N PHE A 160 11.02 -17.49 -16.53
CA PHE A 160 11.93 -17.96 -15.47
C PHE A 160 13.08 -18.83 -16.05
N HIS A 161 12.77 -19.72 -16.99
CA HIS A 161 13.77 -20.62 -17.59
C HIS A 161 14.84 -19.83 -18.37
N LEU A 162 14.43 -18.85 -19.16
CA LEU A 162 15.38 -17.99 -19.85
C LEU A 162 16.31 -17.22 -18.89
N LEU A 163 15.80 -16.86 -17.71
CA LEU A 163 16.65 -16.23 -16.67
C LEU A 163 17.64 -17.23 -16.06
N GLU A 164 17.24 -18.50 -15.85
CA GLU A 164 18.16 -19.55 -15.37
C GLU A 164 19.28 -19.82 -16.37
N GLU A 165 18.96 -19.99 -17.67
CA GLU A 165 19.96 -20.13 -18.73
C GLU A 165 20.93 -18.95 -18.78
N ALA A 166 20.39 -17.73 -18.69
CA ALA A 166 21.21 -16.52 -18.61
C ALA A 166 22.06 -16.47 -17.34
N GLY A 167 21.52 -16.93 -16.22
CA GLY A 167 22.24 -17.04 -14.95
C GLY A 167 23.48 -17.94 -15.09
N HIS A 168 23.34 -19.08 -15.71
CA HIS A 168 24.46 -19.97 -16.01
C HIS A 168 25.49 -19.31 -16.95
N ARG A 169 25.01 -18.64 -18.00
CA ARG A 169 25.87 -17.98 -18.99
C ARG A 169 26.66 -16.79 -18.44
N PHE A 170 26.02 -15.96 -17.60
CA PHE A 170 26.58 -14.69 -17.13
C PHE A 170 27.05 -14.69 -15.66
N GLY A 171 26.92 -15.81 -14.96
CA GLY A 171 27.42 -15.99 -13.61
C GLY A 171 26.59 -15.34 -12.52
N PHE A 172 25.25 -15.45 -12.59
CA PHE A 172 24.34 -15.08 -11.51
C PHE A 172 23.35 -16.21 -11.19
N GLU A 173 22.97 -16.32 -9.94
CA GLU A 173 22.02 -17.33 -9.47
C GLU A 173 20.58 -16.82 -9.61
N VAL A 174 19.65 -17.65 -10.08
CA VAL A 174 18.22 -17.34 -10.20
C VAL A 174 17.40 -18.26 -9.31
N ILE A 175 16.55 -17.68 -8.48
CA ILE A 175 15.72 -18.43 -7.54
C ILE A 175 14.25 -18.05 -7.69
N SER A 176 13.39 -19.06 -7.65
CA SER A 176 11.95 -18.90 -7.63
C SER A 176 11.45 -18.48 -6.25
N THR A 177 10.44 -17.57 -6.23
CA THR A 177 9.76 -17.24 -4.98
C THR A 177 8.98 -18.42 -4.36
N GLN A 178 8.61 -19.44 -5.14
CA GLN A 178 7.97 -20.66 -4.61
C GLN A 178 8.91 -21.45 -3.69
N SER A 179 10.20 -21.42 -3.95
CA SER A 179 11.20 -22.08 -3.11
C SER A 179 11.22 -21.57 -1.65
N PHE A 180 10.53 -20.44 -1.38
CA PHE A 180 10.46 -19.85 -0.04
C PHE A 180 9.06 -19.94 0.59
N GLN A 181 8.07 -20.53 -0.09
CA GLN A 181 6.71 -20.69 0.41
C GLN A 181 6.60 -21.94 1.28
N LEU A 182 6.86 -21.82 2.58
CA LEU A 182 6.40 -22.78 3.56
C LEU A 182 4.88 -22.72 3.68
N GLU A 183 4.18 -23.80 3.40
CA GLU A 183 2.82 -24.29 3.71
C GLU A 183 1.73 -23.34 4.30
N ARG A 184 1.94 -22.03 4.41
CA ARG A 184 0.95 -21.08 4.91
C ARG A 184 0.28 -20.36 3.74
N GLN A 185 -1.02 -20.16 3.84
CA GLN A 185 -1.89 -19.51 2.85
C GLN A 185 -1.17 -18.40 2.10
N ARG A 186 -1.07 -18.56 0.77
CA ARG A 186 -0.37 -17.63 -0.12
C ARG A 186 -1.02 -16.24 -0.07
N VAL A 187 -0.49 -15.33 0.73
CA VAL A 187 -0.91 -13.93 0.72
C VAL A 187 -0.54 -13.30 -0.63
N SER A 188 -1.53 -12.74 -1.31
CA SER A 188 -1.34 -12.07 -2.59
C SER A 188 -2.03 -10.70 -2.62
N SER A 189 -1.60 -9.82 -3.53
CA SER A 189 -2.27 -8.53 -3.75
C SER A 189 -3.75 -8.69 -4.15
N THR A 190 -4.12 -9.80 -4.79
CA THR A 190 -5.51 -10.11 -5.15
C THR A 190 -6.36 -10.36 -3.90
N LEU A 191 -5.90 -11.23 -2.99
CA LEU A 191 -6.60 -11.49 -1.73
C LEU A 191 -6.75 -10.23 -0.88
N VAL A 192 -5.71 -9.38 -0.84
CA VAL A 192 -5.80 -8.09 -0.13
C VAL A 192 -6.88 -7.19 -0.74
N ARG A 193 -7.00 -7.12 -2.09
CA ARG A 193 -8.05 -6.34 -2.75
C ARG A 193 -9.44 -6.87 -2.46
N GLU A 194 -9.62 -8.19 -2.49
CA GLU A 194 -10.89 -8.84 -2.15
C GLU A 194 -11.33 -8.56 -0.71
N ALA A 195 -10.42 -8.67 0.25
CA ALA A 195 -10.69 -8.36 1.65
C ALA A 195 -11.00 -6.86 1.87
N LEU A 196 -10.29 -5.96 1.19
CA LEU A 196 -10.57 -4.52 1.21
C LEU A 196 -11.95 -4.20 0.64
N LYS A 197 -12.30 -4.78 -0.50
CA LYS A 197 -13.62 -4.63 -1.13
C LYS A 197 -14.74 -5.13 -0.21
N ALA A 198 -14.51 -6.24 0.47
CA ALA A 198 -15.47 -6.80 1.44
C ALA A 198 -15.46 -6.09 2.81
N GLY A 199 -14.56 -5.14 3.05
CA GLY A 199 -14.44 -4.42 4.33
C GLY A 199 -13.88 -5.26 5.49
N ARG A 200 -13.22 -6.39 5.21
CA ARG A 200 -12.62 -7.27 6.22
C ARG A 200 -11.26 -6.74 6.68
N MET A 201 -11.30 -5.59 7.39
CA MET A 201 -10.11 -4.81 7.72
C MET A 201 -9.12 -5.57 8.62
N ALA A 202 -9.58 -6.42 9.52
CA ALA A 202 -8.71 -7.26 10.36
C ALA A 202 -7.90 -8.27 9.50
N GLU A 203 -8.52 -8.91 8.50
CA GLU A 203 -7.82 -9.79 7.57
C GLU A 203 -6.81 -9.01 6.71
N VAL A 204 -7.19 -7.80 6.28
CA VAL A 204 -6.28 -6.91 5.54
C VAL A 204 -5.05 -6.57 6.36
N GLU A 205 -5.24 -6.23 7.64
CA GLU A 205 -4.15 -5.92 8.57
C GLU A 205 -3.23 -7.15 8.77
N MET A 206 -3.78 -8.34 8.94
CA MET A 206 -3.00 -9.58 9.01
C MET A 206 -2.19 -9.84 7.73
N MET A 207 -2.81 -9.70 6.55
CA MET A 207 -2.14 -9.91 5.26
C MET A 207 -1.05 -8.88 4.97
N LEU A 208 -1.23 -7.64 5.41
CA LEU A 208 -0.26 -6.56 5.21
C LEU A 208 0.80 -6.48 6.33
N GLY A 209 0.52 -7.05 7.51
CA GLY A 209 1.30 -6.85 8.75
C GLY A 209 1.17 -5.45 9.34
N ARG A 210 0.22 -4.67 8.86
CA ARG A 210 -0.09 -3.30 9.31
C ARG A 210 -1.48 -2.88 8.84
N PRO A 211 -2.11 -1.86 9.45
CA PRO A 211 -3.36 -1.30 8.96
C PRO A 211 -3.22 -0.80 7.52
N TYR A 212 -4.28 -0.97 6.73
CA TYR A 212 -4.32 -0.38 5.39
C TYR A 212 -4.31 1.13 5.49
N THR A 213 -3.31 1.75 4.87
CA THR A 213 -3.02 3.17 5.03
C THR A 213 -3.12 3.90 3.70
N ILE A 214 -3.79 5.05 3.70
CA ILE A 214 -3.87 5.96 2.58
C ILE A 214 -3.15 7.25 2.97
N SER A 215 -2.15 7.64 2.19
CA SER A 215 -1.38 8.87 2.44
C SER A 215 -1.75 9.96 1.44
N GLY A 216 -1.87 11.18 1.88
CA GLY A 216 -2.17 12.31 1.00
C GLY A 216 -1.87 13.66 1.63
N ARG A 217 -1.84 14.68 0.78
CA ARG A 217 -1.81 16.07 1.22
C ARG A 217 -3.24 16.56 1.39
N VAL A 218 -3.53 17.21 2.50
CA VAL A 218 -4.84 17.81 2.74
C VAL A 218 -5.05 18.99 1.79
N ALA A 219 -6.11 18.93 1.00
CA ALA A 219 -6.52 19.95 0.05
C ALA A 219 -7.78 20.68 0.54
N HIS A 220 -8.03 21.85 -0.04
CA HIS A 220 -9.31 22.52 0.16
C HIS A 220 -10.43 21.71 -0.50
N GLY A 221 -11.51 21.47 0.24
CA GLY A 221 -12.74 20.84 -0.24
C GLY A 221 -13.90 21.85 -0.26
N ASP A 222 -15.11 21.34 -0.48
CA ASP A 222 -16.33 22.13 -0.60
C ASP A 222 -16.79 22.75 0.74
N LYS A 223 -16.11 22.45 1.86
CA LYS A 223 -16.35 22.95 3.23
C LYS A 223 -17.76 22.68 3.79
N LEU A 224 -18.57 21.84 3.13
CA LEU A 224 -19.94 21.52 3.55
C LEU A 224 -20.01 20.90 4.95
N GLY A 225 -19.07 20.03 5.32
CA GLY A 225 -18.99 19.44 6.65
C GLY A 225 -18.86 20.47 7.77
N ARG A 226 -18.23 21.63 7.51
CA ARG A 226 -18.06 22.69 8.50
C ARG A 226 -19.41 23.33 8.87
N THR A 227 -20.36 23.45 7.93
CA THR A 227 -21.70 24.05 8.16
C THR A 227 -22.62 23.19 9.03
N ILE A 228 -22.27 21.87 9.15
CA ILE A 228 -23.04 20.90 9.95
C ILE A 228 -22.31 20.45 11.21
N GLY A 229 -21.20 21.11 11.58
CA GLY A 229 -20.42 20.79 12.78
C GLY A 229 -19.41 19.65 12.60
N PHE A 230 -19.21 19.10 11.38
CA PHE A 230 -18.26 18.04 11.06
C PHE A 230 -17.22 18.53 10.04
N PRO A 231 -16.27 19.39 10.44
CA PRO A 231 -15.21 19.82 9.53
C PRO A 231 -14.41 18.63 9.03
N THR A 232 -14.23 18.52 7.71
CA THR A 232 -13.51 17.40 7.09
C THR A 232 -12.20 17.86 6.43
N ALA A 233 -11.16 17.07 6.60
CA ALA A 233 -9.93 17.12 5.82
C ALA A 233 -10.12 16.31 4.52
N ASN A 234 -9.89 16.94 3.36
CA ASN A 234 -10.08 16.32 2.06
C ASN A 234 -8.73 15.88 1.50
N LEU A 235 -8.59 14.60 1.14
CA LEU A 235 -7.40 14.05 0.50
C LEU A 235 -7.72 13.67 -0.95
N ALA A 236 -7.03 14.32 -1.89
CA ALA A 236 -7.08 13.91 -3.29
C ALA A 236 -6.24 12.65 -3.49
N LEU A 237 -6.87 11.53 -3.81
CA LEU A 237 -6.20 10.24 -3.81
C LEU A 237 -5.35 9.98 -5.05
N LYS A 238 -5.44 10.80 -6.11
CA LYS A 238 -4.67 10.66 -7.36
C LYS A 238 -4.57 9.19 -7.82
N ARG A 239 -5.67 8.45 -7.74
CA ARG A 239 -5.84 7.06 -8.16
C ARG A 239 -7.03 6.99 -9.10
N GLN A 240 -6.94 6.19 -10.16
CA GLN A 240 -8.06 5.98 -11.09
C GLN A 240 -9.11 5.07 -10.44
N VAL A 241 -8.67 4.02 -9.75
CA VAL A 241 -9.53 3.06 -9.06
C VAL A 241 -9.04 2.91 -7.63
N ILE A 242 -9.97 2.86 -6.68
CA ILE A 242 -9.70 2.62 -5.26
C ILE A 242 -10.07 1.17 -4.92
N PRO A 243 -9.22 0.45 -4.15
CA PRO A 243 -9.51 -0.92 -3.76
C PRO A 243 -10.52 -1.03 -2.61
N VAL A 244 -10.96 0.10 -2.04
CA VAL A 244 -11.80 0.17 -0.84
C VAL A 244 -12.80 1.31 -0.97
N GLY A 245 -14.02 1.13 -0.46
CA GLY A 245 -15.06 2.17 -0.44
C GLY A 245 -15.94 2.04 0.81
N GLY A 246 -16.61 3.13 1.18
CA GLY A 246 -17.50 3.19 2.33
C GLY A 246 -17.02 4.11 3.44
N VAL A 247 -17.67 4.00 4.61
CA VAL A 247 -17.37 4.80 5.80
C VAL A 247 -16.63 3.95 6.82
N PHE A 248 -15.58 4.53 7.42
CA PHE A 248 -14.63 3.82 8.27
C PHE A 248 -14.33 4.58 9.57
N ALA A 249 -14.15 3.85 10.67
CA ALA A 249 -13.39 4.33 11.81
C ALA A 249 -11.90 4.36 11.43
N VAL A 250 -11.23 5.49 11.64
CA VAL A 250 -9.86 5.73 11.18
C VAL A 250 -8.99 6.35 12.25
N GLU A 251 -7.69 6.15 12.12
CA GLU A 251 -6.67 6.93 12.82
C GLU A 251 -5.92 7.80 11.81
N VAL A 252 -5.68 9.04 12.16
CA VAL A 252 -4.95 9.99 11.32
C VAL A 252 -3.62 10.35 11.96
N LEU A 253 -2.53 9.96 11.32
CA LEU A 253 -1.19 10.34 11.73
C LEU A 253 -0.81 11.66 11.03
N CYS A 254 -0.62 12.69 11.83
CA CYS A 254 -0.23 14.05 11.40
C CYS A 254 0.77 14.65 12.37
N SER A 255 1.87 15.19 11.88
CA SER A 255 2.91 15.86 12.70
C SER A 255 3.39 15.03 13.90
N GLY A 256 3.50 13.71 13.74
CA GLY A 256 3.94 12.79 14.79
C GLY A 256 2.87 12.44 15.83
N LYS A 257 1.66 12.95 15.72
CA LYS A 257 0.52 12.64 16.60
C LYS A 257 -0.53 11.84 15.85
N THR A 258 -1.26 10.98 16.58
CA THR A 258 -2.36 10.16 16.05
C THR A 258 -3.68 10.66 16.61
N PHE A 259 -4.65 10.88 15.73
CA PHE A 259 -5.99 11.34 16.07
C PHE A 259 -7.02 10.33 15.57
N PRO A 260 -7.96 9.88 16.41
CA PRO A 260 -9.08 9.09 15.96
C PRO A 260 -10.06 9.94 15.14
N GLY A 261 -10.82 9.28 14.26
CA GLY A 261 -11.80 9.96 13.43
C GLY A 261 -12.70 9.02 12.65
N VAL A 262 -13.53 9.60 11.82
CA VAL A 262 -14.37 8.90 10.87
C VAL A 262 -14.06 9.40 9.46
N ALA A 263 -14.04 8.49 8.49
CA ALA A 263 -13.71 8.83 7.11
C ALA A 263 -14.67 8.20 6.12
N ASN A 264 -14.99 8.95 5.06
CA ASN A 264 -15.65 8.44 3.87
C ASN A 264 -14.62 8.28 2.73
N VAL A 265 -14.57 7.08 2.17
CA VAL A 265 -13.79 6.74 0.96
C VAL A 265 -14.78 6.51 -0.17
N GLY A 266 -14.78 7.40 -1.15
CA GLY A 266 -15.76 7.35 -2.23
C GLY A 266 -15.22 7.87 -3.56
N VAL A 267 -16.09 7.89 -4.54
CA VAL A 267 -15.81 8.42 -5.88
C VAL A 267 -16.77 9.56 -6.19
N ARG A 268 -16.24 10.64 -6.75
CA ARG A 268 -17.04 11.74 -7.25
C ARG A 268 -16.98 11.79 -8.78
N PRO A 269 -18.13 11.88 -9.47
CA PRO A 269 -18.13 12.19 -10.89
C PRO A 269 -17.46 13.55 -11.16
N THR A 270 -16.64 13.62 -12.19
CA THR A 270 -16.01 14.84 -12.67
C THR A 270 -16.23 14.98 -14.17
N VAL A 271 -15.93 16.13 -14.74
CA VAL A 271 -16.04 16.36 -16.20
C VAL A 271 -15.18 15.38 -17.02
N HIS A 272 -14.11 14.84 -16.43
CA HIS A 272 -13.17 13.91 -17.09
C HIS A 272 -13.22 12.49 -16.52
N GLY A 273 -14.34 12.07 -15.89
CA GLY A 273 -14.49 10.73 -15.31
C GLY A 273 -14.84 10.74 -13.83
N THR A 274 -14.31 9.79 -13.08
CA THR A 274 -14.50 9.69 -11.62
C THR A 274 -13.20 9.99 -10.88
N GLN A 275 -13.29 10.75 -9.80
CA GLN A 275 -12.15 11.04 -8.92
C GLN A 275 -12.37 10.40 -7.56
N ALA A 276 -11.41 9.62 -7.14
CA ALA A 276 -11.38 9.05 -5.81
C ALA A 276 -11.13 10.14 -4.76
N ARG A 277 -11.92 10.14 -3.67
CA ARG A 277 -11.81 11.04 -2.53
C ARG A 277 -11.73 10.28 -1.22
N LEU A 278 -11.02 10.87 -0.29
CA LEU A 278 -11.04 10.48 1.11
C LEU A 278 -11.33 11.76 1.92
N GLU A 279 -12.46 11.76 2.59
CA GLU A 279 -12.90 12.86 3.47
C GLU A 279 -12.83 12.35 4.90
N VAL A 280 -12.08 13.04 5.77
CA VAL A 280 -11.83 12.60 7.14
C VAL A 280 -12.24 13.68 8.13
N HIS A 281 -13.10 13.33 9.07
CA HIS A 281 -13.39 14.14 10.25
C HIS A 281 -12.59 13.60 11.44
N LEU A 282 -11.72 14.43 12.03
CA LEU A 282 -10.91 14.07 13.19
C LEU A 282 -11.68 14.43 14.46
N PHE A 283 -11.72 13.51 15.42
CA PHE A 283 -12.34 13.76 16.72
C PHE A 283 -11.45 14.61 17.60
N ASP A 284 -12.07 15.54 18.32
CA ASP A 284 -11.42 16.37 19.35
C ASP A 284 -10.14 17.10 18.84
N PHE A 285 -10.11 17.39 17.53
CA PHE A 285 -9.01 18.08 16.87
C PHE A 285 -9.35 19.55 16.64
N SER A 286 -8.47 20.43 17.11
CA SER A 286 -8.47 21.85 16.79
C SER A 286 -7.16 22.23 16.09
N GLY A 287 -7.23 22.79 14.91
CA GLY A 287 -6.05 23.18 14.13
C GLY A 287 -6.29 23.23 12.64
N ASP A 288 -5.25 23.61 11.90
CA ASP A 288 -5.23 23.66 10.45
C ASP A 288 -4.38 22.53 9.87
N LEU A 289 -5.00 21.73 8.99
CA LEU A 289 -4.34 20.63 8.29
C LEU A 289 -4.08 20.93 6.82
N TYR A 290 -4.50 22.07 6.29
CA TYR A 290 -4.33 22.38 4.87
C TYR A 290 -2.86 22.36 4.45
N GLY A 291 -2.60 21.69 3.32
CA GLY A 291 -1.25 21.52 2.81
C GLY A 291 -0.38 20.50 3.56
N GLN A 292 -0.80 20.02 4.73
CA GLN A 292 -0.06 19.03 5.49
C GLN A 292 -0.16 17.64 4.86
N GLN A 293 0.90 16.86 5.00
CA GLN A 293 0.93 15.45 4.60
C GLN A 293 0.42 14.60 5.76
N VAL A 294 -0.65 13.86 5.55
CA VAL A 294 -1.23 12.97 6.56
C VAL A 294 -1.24 11.51 6.09
N LYS A 295 -1.28 10.57 7.05
CA LYS A 295 -1.51 9.13 6.82
C LYS A 295 -2.82 8.77 7.52
N VAL A 296 -3.77 8.22 6.78
CA VAL A 296 -5.07 7.76 7.29
C VAL A 296 -5.06 6.24 7.31
N LEU A 297 -5.13 5.67 8.51
CA LEU A 297 -5.17 4.25 8.78
C LEU A 297 -6.64 3.81 8.87
N LEU A 298 -7.10 2.97 7.96
CA LEU A 298 -8.46 2.44 7.97
C LEU A 298 -8.51 1.27 8.96
N ARG A 299 -9.28 1.42 10.05
CA ARG A 299 -9.32 0.46 11.16
C ARG A 299 -10.52 -0.48 11.08
N HIS A 300 -11.71 0.07 10.86
CA HIS A 300 -12.95 -0.69 10.86
C HIS A 300 -13.94 -0.08 9.87
N LYS A 301 -14.60 -0.93 9.06
CA LYS A 301 -15.66 -0.49 8.15
C LYS A 301 -16.96 -0.37 8.92
N LEU A 302 -17.55 0.82 8.91
CA LEU A 302 -18.84 1.08 9.57
C LEU A 302 -20.01 0.74 8.65
N ARG A 303 -19.93 1.14 7.37
CA ARG A 303 -20.95 0.89 6.35
C ARG A 303 -20.47 1.15 4.92
N GLU A 304 -21.29 0.78 3.97
CA GLU A 304 -21.12 1.15 2.56
C GLU A 304 -21.50 2.62 2.31
N GLU A 305 -21.05 3.19 1.17
CA GLU A 305 -21.59 4.46 0.70
C GLU A 305 -23.07 4.36 0.38
N GLN A 306 -23.80 5.42 0.67
CA GLN A 306 -25.22 5.54 0.32
C GLN A 306 -25.57 6.94 -0.14
N LYS A 307 -26.60 7.07 -0.95
CA LYS A 307 -27.18 8.37 -1.34
C LYS A 307 -28.27 8.76 -0.36
N PHE A 308 -28.42 10.05 -0.11
CA PHE A 308 -29.41 10.60 0.81
C PHE A 308 -30.45 11.42 0.07
N ALA A 309 -31.71 11.29 0.47
CA ALA A 309 -32.82 12.02 -0.14
C ALA A 309 -32.83 13.51 0.27
N SER A 310 -32.22 13.86 1.40
CA SER A 310 -32.16 15.24 1.91
C SER A 310 -30.85 15.50 2.64
N PHE A 311 -30.54 16.80 2.80
CA PHE A 311 -29.39 17.25 3.60
C PHE A 311 -29.54 16.88 5.08
N THR A 312 -30.76 16.91 5.61
CA THR A 312 -31.06 16.49 7.00
C THR A 312 -30.73 15.01 7.20
N ALA A 313 -31.19 14.13 6.29
CA ALA A 313 -30.87 12.70 6.34
C ALA A 313 -29.36 12.43 6.26
N LEU A 314 -28.63 13.19 5.43
CA LEU A 314 -27.17 13.10 5.36
C LEU A 314 -26.54 13.52 6.72
N LYS A 315 -26.97 14.62 7.31
CA LYS A 315 -26.45 15.09 8.61
C LYS A 315 -26.68 14.06 9.71
N GLU A 316 -27.89 13.54 9.85
CA GLU A 316 -28.21 12.50 10.84
C GLU A 316 -27.38 11.23 10.66
N GLN A 317 -27.08 10.85 9.40
CA GLN A 317 -26.21 9.69 9.15
C GLN A 317 -24.77 9.98 9.51
N ILE A 318 -24.24 11.15 9.22
CA ILE A 318 -22.87 11.55 9.63
C ILE A 318 -22.76 11.54 11.16
N GLU A 319 -23.76 11.99 11.88
CA GLU A 319 -23.80 11.92 13.35
C GLU A 319 -23.77 10.47 13.85
N ARG A 320 -24.58 9.58 13.25
CA ARG A 320 -24.56 8.14 13.57
C ARG A 320 -23.20 7.48 13.28
N ASP A 321 -22.59 7.81 12.15
CA ASP A 321 -21.26 7.30 11.77
C ASP A 321 -20.18 7.74 12.75
N ALA A 322 -20.22 9.03 13.17
CA ALA A 322 -19.27 9.56 14.15
C ALA A 322 -19.45 8.88 15.52
N LEU A 323 -20.70 8.66 15.96
CA LEU A 323 -20.99 7.91 17.18
C LEU A 323 -20.47 6.49 17.11
N ALA A 324 -20.73 5.78 16.02
CA ALA A 324 -20.25 4.41 15.81
C ALA A 324 -18.72 4.33 15.82
N ALA A 325 -18.04 5.28 15.17
CA ALA A 325 -16.59 5.34 15.18
C ALA A 325 -16.04 5.66 16.58
N ARG A 326 -16.65 6.60 17.33
CA ARG A 326 -16.24 6.89 18.72
C ARG A 326 -16.43 5.66 19.62
N ALA A 327 -17.58 4.97 19.50
CA ALA A 327 -17.84 3.74 20.25
C ALA A 327 -16.80 2.64 19.93
N TRP A 328 -16.42 2.49 18.65
CA TRP A 328 -15.39 1.53 18.25
C TRP A 328 -14.03 1.81 18.89
N PHE A 329 -13.66 3.10 19.06
CA PHE A 329 -12.44 3.52 19.75
C PHE A 329 -12.57 3.56 21.29
N GLY A 330 -13.75 3.28 21.86
CA GLY A 330 -14.00 3.44 23.31
C GLY A 330 -13.94 4.88 23.79
N LEU A 331 -14.21 5.85 22.92
CA LEU A 331 -14.17 7.27 23.24
C LEU A 331 -15.49 7.76 23.83
N PRO A 332 -15.47 8.78 24.72
CA PRO A 332 -16.69 9.39 25.25
C PRO A 332 -17.57 9.94 24.12
N LEU A 333 -18.87 9.82 24.27
CA LEU A 333 -19.87 10.31 23.30
C LEU A 333 -20.19 11.80 23.46
N LEU A 334 -19.52 12.50 24.36
CA LEU A 334 -19.92 13.77 25.01
C LEU A 334 -19.78 15.05 24.20
N ASN A 335 -19.38 15.05 22.92
CA ASN A 335 -19.21 16.29 22.17
C ASN A 335 -19.93 16.32 20.81
N LEU A 336 -21.06 15.64 20.69
CA LEU A 336 -21.91 15.78 19.50
C LEU A 336 -23.02 16.80 19.74
N PRO A 337 -23.43 17.57 18.70
CA PRO A 337 -24.59 18.45 18.83
C PRO A 337 -25.81 17.65 19.30
N SER A 338 -26.50 18.19 20.29
CA SER A 338 -27.49 17.54 21.17
C SER A 338 -28.77 17.00 20.50
N THR A 339 -28.86 16.86 19.19
CA THR A 339 -30.08 16.49 18.47
C THR A 339 -30.46 14.99 18.54
N LEU A 340 -29.60 14.11 19.04
CA LEU A 340 -29.88 12.65 19.09
C LEU A 340 -30.09 12.07 20.51
N LEU A 341 -29.84 12.84 21.57
CA LEU A 341 -30.04 12.37 22.94
C LEU A 341 -31.51 12.40 23.40
N GLU A 342 -32.38 13.15 22.70
CA GLU A 342 -33.78 13.34 23.13
C GLU A 342 -34.79 12.32 22.59
N LYS A 343 -34.41 11.36 21.71
CA LYS A 343 -35.37 10.38 21.14
C LYS A 343 -35.41 9.01 21.83
N LYS A 344 -34.78 8.81 22.99
CA LYS A 344 -34.88 7.56 23.76
C LYS A 344 -35.80 7.62 24.99
N GLY A 345 -36.63 8.63 25.10
CA GLY A 345 -37.48 8.83 26.27
C GLY A 345 -38.94 9.03 25.99
N THR A 346 -39.58 8.25 25.11
CA THR A 346 -41.06 8.14 25.10
C THR A 346 -41.44 6.91 24.24
N GLN A 347 -41.50 5.75 24.85
CA GLN A 347 -42.47 4.70 24.56
C GLN A 347 -42.74 4.00 25.89
N ASP A 348 -43.78 4.53 26.56
CA ASP A 348 -44.60 3.77 27.48
C ASP A 348 -45.61 2.95 26.70
#